data_5559333093ccf77986304a4369733075
#
_entry.id   5559333093ccf77986304a4369733075
#
_cell.length_a   1.000
_cell.length_b   1.000
_cell.length_c   1.000
_cell.angle_alpha   90.00
_cell.angle_beta   90.00
_cell.angle_gamma   90.00
#
_symmetry.space_group_name_H-M   'P 1'
#
loop_
_entity.id
_entity.type
_entity.pdbx_description
1 polymer ?
#
loop_
_entity_poly.entity_id
_entity_poly.type
_entity_poly.pdbx_seq_one_letter_code
_entity_poly.pdbx_strand_id
1 'polypeptide(L)'
;MSAKAVARAWAGDGSLPELVSVVVGLYIINLALHALVFSSRNPHIRPRAQNVLLTACRLLFGAPVNVLLGAWLTFWILLWELVRTPLWKPRAVRRVPDDQASVAMCGGGFRTWYHLGVYWGLHDALGAEALRNVKFSGASIGALVAAVAAAEVHPADIWAHIPAIAEAYRGDLLGHITEVGQFCRYLLHTTLPADAHARVEGRLWISISSLFPVPHNHMQSAFASRDDLIDAVIAAQYIPTWTHPGVCVHNGMVCVDGGVTNNLPALSSTSLKIGLDTDDIASWDADLVPSEPLSRVNTFIPADERNLQRMLLCGKDDARRWLRTKRGRAFARRAAENGGADE
;
A
#
# COMPACT_ATOMS: atom_id res chain seq x y z
N MET A 1 17.70 15.05 28.07
CA MET A 1 16.48 15.48 28.80
C MET A 1 16.49 14.91 30.21
N SER A 2 16.10 15.69 31.24
CA SER A 2 16.05 15.16 32.60
C SER A 2 14.79 14.33 32.84
N ALA A 3 14.86 13.29 33.70
CA ALA A 3 13.69 12.48 34.06
C ALA A 3 12.52 13.30 34.62
N LYS A 4 12.81 14.50 35.21
CA LYS A 4 11.80 15.44 35.66
C LYS A 4 11.02 16.12 34.52
N ALA A 5 11.64 16.38 33.36
CA ALA A 5 10.96 16.94 32.19
C ALA A 5 9.99 15.92 31.56
N VAL A 6 10.41 14.65 31.52
CA VAL A 6 9.54 13.55 31.04
C VAL A 6 8.34 13.39 31.98
N ALA A 7 8.57 13.37 33.30
CA ALA A 7 7.49 13.23 34.28
C ALA A 7 6.49 14.39 34.27
N ARG A 8 6.93 15.63 34.03
CA ARG A 8 6.02 16.81 33.92
C ARG A 8 5.17 16.75 32.65
N ALA A 9 5.76 16.35 31.51
CA ALA A 9 5.01 16.20 30.25
C ALA A 9 3.91 15.14 30.36
N TRP A 10 4.17 14.07 31.14
CA TRP A 10 3.17 13.03 31.43
C TRP A 10 2.09 13.47 32.46
N ALA A 11 2.41 14.39 33.34
CA ALA A 11 1.47 14.93 34.34
C ALA A 11 0.49 15.98 33.76
N GLY A 12 0.63 16.33 32.47
CA GLY A 12 -0.24 17.30 31.83
C GLY A 12 0.14 18.78 32.08
N ASP A 13 1.24 19.03 32.77
CA ASP A 13 1.71 20.41 33.11
C ASP A 13 2.68 20.96 32.05
N GLY A 14 2.99 20.15 31.02
CA GLY A 14 3.93 20.52 29.95
C GLY A 14 3.27 21.30 28.81
N SER A 15 4.02 22.23 28.23
CA SER A 15 3.59 22.89 27.00
C SER A 15 3.58 21.92 25.81
N LEU A 16 2.74 22.15 24.79
CA LEU A 16 2.67 21.34 23.58
C LEU A 16 4.06 21.09 22.94
N PRO A 17 4.98 22.08 22.86
CA PRO A 17 6.36 21.87 22.39
C PRO A 17 7.18 20.90 23.24
N GLU A 18 6.99 20.87 24.57
CA GLU A 18 7.68 19.93 25.45
C GLU A 18 7.17 18.51 25.25
N LEU A 19 5.85 18.31 25.11
CA LEU A 19 5.25 17.02 24.80
C LEU A 19 5.75 16.48 23.46
N VAL A 20 5.75 17.32 22.41
CA VAL A 20 6.30 16.98 21.10
C VAL A 20 7.77 16.59 21.19
N SER A 21 8.59 17.35 21.96
CA SER A 21 10.01 17.04 22.16
C SER A 21 10.24 15.72 22.88
N VAL A 22 9.38 15.37 23.86
CA VAL A 22 9.41 14.08 24.54
C VAL A 22 9.08 12.93 23.58
N VAL A 23 8.00 13.08 22.81
CA VAL A 23 7.55 12.06 21.85
C VAL A 23 8.61 11.84 20.76
N VAL A 24 9.16 12.93 20.20
CA VAL A 24 10.26 12.88 19.23
C VAL A 24 11.52 12.25 19.82
N GLY A 25 11.88 12.61 21.06
CA GLY A 25 13.02 12.02 21.76
C GLY A 25 12.88 10.53 22.01
N LEU A 26 11.70 10.06 22.43
CA LEU A 26 11.39 8.64 22.62
C LEU A 26 11.39 7.90 21.27
N TYR A 27 10.90 8.54 20.22
CA TYR A 27 10.94 7.98 18.88
C TYR A 27 12.37 7.82 18.35
N ILE A 28 13.25 8.83 18.54
CA ILE A 28 14.66 8.74 18.17
C ILE A 28 15.37 7.62 18.96
N ILE A 29 15.08 7.48 20.26
CA ILE A 29 15.61 6.38 21.08
C ILE A 29 15.14 5.03 20.54
N ASN A 30 13.86 4.91 20.17
CA ASN A 30 13.32 3.68 19.56
C ASN A 30 13.99 3.37 18.22
N LEU A 31 14.23 4.38 17.38
CA LEU A 31 14.98 4.23 16.13
C LEU A 31 16.42 3.80 16.35
N ALA A 32 17.11 4.38 17.35
CA ALA A 32 18.49 4.02 17.68
C ALA A 32 18.57 2.59 18.21
N LEU A 33 17.63 2.16 19.05
CA LEU A 33 17.52 0.79 19.53
C LEU A 33 17.23 -0.18 18.38
N HIS A 34 16.32 0.19 17.46
CA HIS A 34 16.07 -0.59 16.25
C HIS A 34 17.31 -0.69 15.36
N ALA A 35 18.03 0.41 15.11
CA ALA A 35 19.23 0.42 14.31
C ALA A 35 20.34 -0.45 14.92
N LEU A 36 20.54 -0.39 16.25
CA LEU A 36 21.49 -1.24 16.98
C LEU A 36 21.15 -2.73 16.86
N VAL A 37 19.88 -3.05 16.86
CA VAL A 37 19.36 -4.42 16.74
C VAL A 37 19.46 -4.95 15.32
N PHE A 38 19.20 -4.10 14.31
CA PHE A 38 19.21 -4.51 12.91
C PHE A 38 20.60 -4.45 12.26
N SER A 39 21.55 -3.66 12.78
CA SER A 39 22.93 -3.64 12.26
C SER A 39 23.69 -4.96 12.50
N SER A 40 23.19 -5.83 13.40
CA SER A 40 23.78 -7.15 13.70
C SER A 40 23.18 -8.31 12.90
N ARG A 41 22.72 -8.07 11.66
CA ARG A 41 22.10 -9.10 10.82
C ARG A 41 23.08 -10.12 10.28
N ASN A 42 23.34 -11.17 11.06
CA ASN A 42 23.69 -12.47 10.54
C ASN A 42 22.59 -13.47 10.94
N PRO A 43 21.72 -13.94 10.03
CA PRO A 43 20.55 -14.75 10.35
C PRO A 43 20.89 -16.11 10.95
N HIS A 44 22.16 -16.54 10.86
CA HIS A 44 22.61 -17.86 11.33
C HIS A 44 23.12 -17.90 12.77
N ILE A 45 23.21 -16.76 13.48
CA ILE A 45 23.84 -16.72 14.82
C ILE A 45 22.98 -15.92 15.82
N ARG A 46 21.74 -16.32 16.07
CA ARG A 46 20.96 -15.73 17.18
C ARG A 46 20.73 -16.76 18.30
N PRO A 47 21.37 -16.61 19.48
CA PRO A 47 20.96 -17.36 20.67
C PRO A 47 19.53 -17.00 21.08
N ARG A 48 18.71 -17.97 21.45
CA ARG A 48 17.32 -17.76 21.92
C ARG A 48 17.18 -16.66 23.00
N ALA A 49 18.20 -16.47 23.84
CA ALA A 49 18.25 -15.44 24.90
C ALA A 49 18.21 -14.00 24.32
N GLN A 50 18.87 -13.74 23.19
CA GLN A 50 18.82 -12.41 22.56
C GLN A 50 17.44 -12.10 21.99
N ASN A 51 16.74 -13.10 21.47
CA ASN A 51 15.37 -12.91 20.96
C ASN A 51 14.39 -12.59 22.10
N VAL A 52 14.53 -13.20 23.27
CA VAL A 52 13.69 -12.91 24.45
C VAL A 52 13.93 -11.49 24.96
N LEU A 53 15.19 -11.07 25.08
CA LEU A 53 15.54 -9.71 25.53
C LEU A 53 15.05 -8.65 24.52
N LEU A 54 15.22 -8.91 23.23
CA LEU A 54 14.75 -8.07 22.13
C LEU A 54 13.22 -7.95 22.10
N THR A 55 12.52 -9.06 22.31
CA THR A 55 11.06 -9.08 22.41
C THR A 55 10.60 -8.33 23.65
N ALA A 56 11.26 -8.51 24.79
CA ALA A 56 10.97 -7.77 26.01
C ALA A 56 11.21 -6.25 25.83
N CYS A 57 12.32 -5.84 25.20
CA CYS A 57 12.57 -4.43 24.87
C CYS A 57 11.54 -3.85 23.90
N ARG A 58 11.14 -4.61 22.89
CA ARG A 58 10.06 -4.22 21.95
C ARG A 58 8.72 -4.05 22.67
N LEU A 59 8.37 -4.96 23.57
CA LEU A 59 7.10 -4.91 24.30
C LEU A 59 7.09 -3.80 25.37
N LEU A 60 8.20 -3.61 26.09
CA LEU A 60 8.26 -2.65 27.19
C LEU A 60 8.46 -1.20 26.73
N PHE A 61 9.22 -0.98 25.66
CA PHE A 61 9.60 0.36 25.22
C PHE A 61 9.12 0.69 23.80
N GLY A 62 9.09 -0.27 22.90
CA GLY A 62 8.69 -0.05 21.50
C GLY A 62 7.19 -0.05 21.30
N ALA A 63 6.48 -1.03 21.85
CA ALA A 63 5.04 -1.16 21.65
C ALA A 63 4.22 0.02 22.21
N PRO A 64 4.44 0.50 23.44
CA PRO A 64 3.70 1.66 23.96
C PRO A 64 3.97 2.94 23.16
N VAL A 65 5.21 3.19 22.74
CA VAL A 65 5.57 4.36 21.95
C VAL A 65 4.95 4.27 20.55
N ASN A 66 4.99 3.08 19.94
CA ASN A 66 4.40 2.85 18.63
C ASN A 66 2.87 2.95 18.66
N VAL A 67 2.23 2.44 19.72
CA VAL A 67 0.77 2.57 19.92
C VAL A 67 0.38 4.04 20.11
N LEU A 68 1.09 4.80 20.93
CA LEU A 68 0.83 6.22 21.14
C LEU A 68 1.07 7.05 19.87
N LEU A 69 2.16 6.80 19.16
CA LEU A 69 2.47 7.47 17.91
C LEU A 69 1.47 7.05 16.81
N GLY A 70 1.11 5.78 16.75
CA GLY A 70 0.09 5.27 15.85
C GLY A 70 -1.29 5.86 16.15
N ALA A 71 -1.68 5.95 17.43
CA ALA A 71 -2.92 6.59 17.84
C ALA A 71 -2.93 8.09 17.52
N TRP A 72 -1.82 8.79 17.77
CA TRP A 72 -1.65 10.21 17.44
C TRP A 72 -1.72 10.45 15.91
N LEU A 73 -1.01 9.65 15.12
CA LEU A 73 -1.07 9.74 13.65
C LEU A 73 -2.46 9.38 13.13
N THR A 74 -3.10 8.34 13.69
CA THR A 74 -4.47 7.96 13.33
C THR A 74 -5.45 9.08 13.66
N PHE A 75 -5.30 9.74 14.84
CA PHE A 75 -6.09 10.91 15.19
C PHE A 75 -5.95 12.03 14.15
N TRP A 76 -4.72 12.35 13.73
CA TRP A 76 -4.48 13.39 12.73
C TRP A 76 -4.97 12.98 11.34
N ILE A 77 -4.85 11.71 10.97
CA ILE A 77 -5.40 11.18 9.72
C ILE A 77 -6.93 11.28 9.74
N LEU A 78 -7.59 10.87 10.84
CA LEU A 78 -9.04 10.96 10.99
C LEU A 78 -9.51 12.42 11.02
N LEU A 79 -8.79 13.31 11.72
CA LEU A 79 -9.09 14.75 11.74
C LEU A 79 -8.92 15.35 10.34
N TRP A 80 -7.87 14.95 9.63
CA TRP A 80 -7.65 15.37 8.24
C TRP A 80 -8.76 14.86 7.32
N GLU A 81 -9.17 13.59 7.43
CA GLU A 81 -10.28 13.02 6.69
C GLU A 81 -11.59 13.76 7.00
N LEU A 82 -11.85 14.08 8.26
CA LEU A 82 -13.03 14.81 8.68
C LEU A 82 -13.07 16.25 8.10
N VAL A 83 -11.93 16.93 8.07
CA VAL A 83 -11.80 18.30 7.53
C VAL A 83 -11.78 18.29 5.99
N ARG A 84 -11.22 17.24 5.38
CA ARG A 84 -11.06 17.08 3.93
C ARG A 84 -12.38 16.77 3.23
N THR A 85 -13.24 15.96 3.84
CA THR A 85 -14.46 15.44 3.21
C THR A 85 -15.42 16.50 2.66
N PRO A 86 -15.65 17.65 3.30
CA PRO A 86 -16.50 18.69 2.72
C PRO A 86 -15.80 19.60 1.70
N LEU A 87 -14.47 19.71 1.72
CA LEU A 87 -13.73 20.77 1.01
C LEU A 87 -12.88 20.28 -0.18
N TRP A 88 -12.54 18.99 -0.22
CA TRP A 88 -11.63 18.49 -1.25
C TRP A 88 -12.16 17.22 -1.92
N LYS A 89 -12.89 17.38 -2.98
CA LYS A 89 -12.98 16.32 -4.00
C LYS A 89 -11.68 16.39 -4.80
N PRO A 90 -10.81 15.37 -4.78
CA PRO A 90 -9.66 15.36 -5.67
C PRO A 90 -10.21 15.47 -7.10
N ARG A 91 -9.89 16.56 -7.78
CA ARG A 91 -10.15 16.66 -9.22
C ARG A 91 -9.34 15.54 -9.84
N ALA A 92 -10.03 14.61 -10.50
CA ALA A 92 -9.35 13.62 -11.31
C ALA A 92 -8.43 14.36 -12.27
N VAL A 93 -7.14 14.30 -12.02
CA VAL A 93 -6.15 14.88 -12.92
C VAL A 93 -6.12 13.94 -14.10
N ARG A 94 -6.70 14.37 -15.21
CA ARG A 94 -6.71 13.59 -16.46
C ARG A 94 -5.25 13.37 -16.89
N ARG A 95 -4.76 12.16 -16.70
CA ARG A 95 -3.38 11.77 -17.02
C ARG A 95 -3.27 10.93 -18.27
N VAL A 96 -4.37 10.29 -18.64
CA VAL A 96 -4.49 9.54 -19.91
C VAL A 96 -5.79 9.96 -20.61
N PRO A 97 -5.85 9.88 -21.93
CA PRO A 97 -7.06 10.11 -22.70
C PRO A 97 -8.21 9.17 -22.28
N ASP A 98 -9.46 9.61 -22.46
CA ASP A 98 -10.65 8.83 -22.10
C ASP A 98 -10.90 7.63 -23.03
N ASP A 99 -10.27 7.61 -24.19
CA ASP A 99 -10.27 6.50 -25.14
C ASP A 99 -9.25 5.41 -24.80
N GLN A 100 -8.33 5.64 -23.86
CA GLN A 100 -7.42 4.62 -23.36
C GLN A 100 -8.03 3.84 -22.20
N ALA A 101 -7.83 2.52 -22.22
CA ALA A 101 -8.22 1.67 -21.09
C ALA A 101 -7.29 1.90 -19.89
N SER A 102 -7.88 2.14 -18.72
CA SER A 102 -7.10 2.30 -17.49
C SER A 102 -7.81 1.71 -16.28
N VAL A 103 -7.02 1.25 -15.30
CA VAL A 103 -7.48 0.63 -14.05
C VAL A 103 -6.88 1.38 -12.89
N ALA A 104 -7.69 1.78 -11.92
CA ALA A 104 -7.28 2.39 -10.66
C ALA A 104 -7.62 1.47 -9.49
N MET A 105 -6.64 1.20 -8.62
CA MET A 105 -6.78 0.31 -7.48
C MET A 105 -6.58 1.07 -6.17
N CYS A 106 -7.56 0.98 -5.26
CA CYS A 106 -7.45 1.65 -3.96
C CYS A 106 -6.52 0.89 -3.00
N GLY A 107 -6.09 1.58 -1.94
CA GLY A 107 -5.46 0.95 -0.79
C GLY A 107 -6.45 0.14 0.05
N GLY A 108 -5.93 -0.69 0.95
CA GLY A 108 -6.78 -1.47 1.87
C GLY A 108 -6.07 -2.62 2.57
N GLY A 109 -4.76 -2.56 2.70
CA GLY A 109 -3.94 -3.54 3.41
C GLY A 109 -4.08 -4.95 2.84
N PHE A 110 -4.12 -5.96 3.69
CA PHE A 110 -4.18 -7.35 3.24
C PHE A 110 -5.47 -7.75 2.50
N ARG A 111 -6.46 -6.87 2.38
CA ARG A 111 -7.63 -7.10 1.52
C ARG A 111 -7.32 -6.97 0.02
N THR A 112 -6.12 -6.53 -0.33
CA THR A 112 -5.67 -6.32 -1.72
C THR A 112 -5.70 -7.56 -2.60
N TRP A 113 -5.80 -8.74 -2.01
CA TRP A 113 -5.88 -10.00 -2.78
C TRP A 113 -7.16 -10.09 -3.60
N TYR A 114 -8.18 -9.31 -3.25
CA TYR A 114 -9.31 -9.03 -4.11
C TYR A 114 -8.87 -8.33 -5.42
N HIS A 115 -7.99 -7.30 -5.33
CA HIS A 115 -7.47 -6.63 -6.52
C HIS A 115 -6.66 -7.59 -7.41
N LEU A 116 -5.86 -8.47 -6.81
CA LEU A 116 -5.15 -9.51 -7.55
C LEU A 116 -6.14 -10.45 -8.26
N GLY A 117 -7.24 -10.79 -7.60
CA GLY A 117 -8.33 -11.56 -8.20
C GLY A 117 -8.96 -10.83 -9.39
N VAL A 118 -9.24 -9.52 -9.24
CA VAL A 118 -9.77 -8.71 -10.35
C VAL A 118 -8.77 -8.69 -11.52
N TYR A 119 -7.48 -8.43 -11.26
CA TYR A 119 -6.46 -8.48 -12.30
C TYR A 119 -6.42 -9.84 -12.99
N TRP A 120 -6.50 -10.93 -12.22
CA TRP A 120 -6.53 -12.28 -12.78
C TRP A 120 -7.78 -12.52 -13.63
N GLY A 121 -8.96 -12.06 -13.20
CA GLY A 121 -10.19 -12.16 -13.98
C GLY A 121 -10.14 -11.37 -15.29
N LEU A 122 -9.52 -10.19 -15.28
CA LEU A 122 -9.25 -9.41 -16.49
C LEU A 122 -8.26 -10.12 -17.41
N HIS A 123 -7.18 -10.69 -16.84
CA HIS A 123 -6.17 -11.44 -17.58
C HIS A 123 -6.76 -12.67 -18.29
N ASP A 124 -7.57 -13.45 -17.58
CA ASP A 124 -8.22 -14.64 -18.17
C ASP A 124 -9.21 -14.26 -19.29
N ALA A 125 -9.90 -13.11 -19.15
CA ALA A 125 -10.96 -12.75 -20.06
C ALA A 125 -10.48 -11.97 -21.31
N LEU A 126 -9.44 -11.15 -21.17
CA LEU A 126 -8.95 -10.25 -22.22
C LEU A 126 -7.66 -10.77 -22.87
N GLY A 127 -6.90 -11.59 -22.15
CA GLY A 127 -5.56 -12.03 -22.56
C GLY A 127 -4.46 -11.03 -22.21
N ALA A 128 -3.22 -11.52 -22.17
CA ALA A 128 -2.04 -10.72 -21.83
C ALA A 128 -1.80 -9.59 -22.83
N GLU A 129 -2.04 -9.84 -24.12
CA GLU A 129 -1.82 -8.87 -25.20
C GLU A 129 -2.71 -7.62 -25.04
N ALA A 130 -4.01 -7.80 -24.83
CA ALA A 130 -4.92 -6.67 -24.60
C ALA A 130 -4.54 -5.90 -23.30
N LEU A 131 -4.04 -6.58 -22.27
CA LEU A 131 -3.62 -5.92 -21.04
C LEU A 131 -2.32 -5.10 -21.17
N ARG A 132 -1.51 -5.31 -22.19
CA ARG A 132 -0.36 -4.44 -22.50
C ARG A 132 -0.80 -3.01 -22.82
N ASN A 133 -1.98 -2.83 -23.36
CA ASN A 133 -2.53 -1.51 -23.70
C ASN A 133 -3.20 -0.82 -22.50
N VAL A 134 -3.43 -1.54 -21.40
CA VAL A 134 -4.07 -1.01 -20.21
C VAL A 134 -3.07 -0.25 -19.36
N LYS A 135 -3.49 0.95 -18.92
CA LYS A 135 -2.75 1.78 -17.97
C LYS A 135 -3.22 1.45 -16.55
N PHE A 136 -2.29 1.38 -15.60
CA PHE A 136 -2.58 1.01 -14.23
C PHE A 136 -2.20 2.12 -13.26
N SER A 137 -2.98 2.27 -12.21
CA SER A 137 -2.64 3.14 -11.10
C SER A 137 -3.08 2.52 -9.77
N GLY A 138 -2.39 2.89 -8.71
CA GLY A 138 -2.72 2.37 -7.40
C GLY A 138 -2.23 3.25 -6.27
N ALA A 139 -2.90 3.13 -5.12
CA ALA A 139 -2.51 3.72 -3.85
C ALA A 139 -2.25 2.63 -2.82
N SER A 140 -1.35 2.87 -1.87
CA SER A 140 -1.04 1.90 -0.83
C SER A 140 -0.69 0.52 -1.45
N ILE A 141 -1.20 -0.54 -0.87
CA ILE A 141 -1.00 -1.90 -1.40
C ILE A 141 -1.64 -2.10 -2.80
N GLY A 142 -2.62 -1.28 -3.21
CA GLY A 142 -3.12 -1.26 -4.58
C GLY A 142 -2.05 -0.90 -5.61
N ALA A 143 -1.03 -0.11 -5.21
CA ALA A 143 0.13 0.18 -6.04
C ALA A 143 0.97 -1.08 -6.33
N LEU A 144 1.04 -2.03 -5.40
CA LEU A 144 1.73 -3.31 -5.62
C LEU A 144 1.05 -4.10 -6.73
N VAL A 145 -0.28 -4.25 -6.68
CA VAL A 145 -1.01 -5.01 -7.71
C VAL A 145 -0.97 -4.26 -9.06
N ALA A 146 -1.06 -2.93 -9.04
CA ALA A 146 -0.92 -2.12 -10.24
C ALA A 146 0.47 -2.27 -10.88
N ALA A 147 1.55 -2.31 -10.08
CA ALA A 147 2.92 -2.49 -10.56
C ALA A 147 3.14 -3.87 -11.20
N VAL A 148 2.67 -4.95 -10.56
CA VAL A 148 2.82 -6.29 -11.13
C VAL A 148 1.97 -6.48 -12.39
N ALA A 149 0.77 -5.85 -12.45
CA ALA A 149 -0.07 -5.86 -13.63
C ALA A 149 0.56 -5.08 -14.80
N ALA A 150 1.11 -3.89 -14.53
CA ALA A 150 1.81 -3.09 -15.52
C ALA A 150 3.12 -3.74 -16.00
N ALA A 151 3.81 -4.48 -15.13
CA ALA A 151 5.02 -5.23 -15.48
C ALA A 151 4.73 -6.57 -16.18
N GLU A 152 3.45 -6.87 -16.46
CA GLU A 152 3.01 -8.10 -17.16
C GLU A 152 3.32 -9.39 -16.39
N VAL A 153 3.39 -9.32 -15.06
CA VAL A 153 3.57 -10.50 -14.22
C VAL A 153 2.27 -11.29 -14.19
N HIS A 154 2.36 -12.60 -14.46
CA HIS A 154 1.17 -13.43 -14.39
C HIS A 154 0.64 -13.50 -12.94
N PRO A 155 -0.66 -13.30 -12.70
CA PRO A 155 -1.19 -13.22 -11.33
C PRO A 155 -0.99 -14.49 -10.51
N ALA A 156 -0.85 -15.66 -11.15
CA ALA A 156 -0.52 -16.93 -10.47
C ALA A 156 0.87 -16.91 -9.83
N ASP A 157 1.85 -16.21 -10.45
CA ASP A 157 3.22 -16.13 -9.92
C ASP A 157 3.25 -15.33 -8.62
N ILE A 158 2.42 -14.29 -8.51
CA ILE A 158 2.23 -13.54 -7.27
C ILE A 158 1.52 -14.41 -6.23
N TRP A 159 0.41 -15.04 -6.63
CA TRP A 159 -0.41 -15.85 -5.73
C TRP A 159 0.37 -17.00 -5.09
N ALA A 160 1.32 -17.61 -5.81
CA ALA A 160 2.14 -18.70 -5.29
C ALA A 160 2.89 -18.37 -3.98
N HIS A 161 3.17 -17.10 -3.70
CA HIS A 161 3.89 -16.65 -2.51
C HIS A 161 2.97 -16.21 -1.36
N ILE A 162 1.71 -15.87 -1.66
CA ILE A 162 0.83 -15.17 -0.70
C ILE A 162 0.44 -16.01 0.51
N PRO A 163 0.03 -17.30 0.38
CA PRO A 163 -0.33 -18.11 1.53
C PRO A 163 0.82 -18.25 2.54
N ALA A 164 2.04 -18.50 2.06
CA ALA A 164 3.23 -18.65 2.91
C ALA A 164 3.59 -17.33 3.63
N ILE A 165 3.52 -16.19 2.94
CA ILE A 165 3.74 -14.87 3.55
C ILE A 165 2.69 -14.58 4.62
N ALA A 166 1.41 -14.85 4.33
CA ALA A 166 0.31 -14.62 5.28
C ALA A 166 0.43 -15.52 6.52
N GLU A 167 0.83 -16.78 6.35
CA GLU A 167 1.07 -17.72 7.44
C GLU A 167 2.24 -17.26 8.31
N ALA A 168 3.37 -16.89 7.70
CA ALA A 168 4.54 -16.38 8.41
C ALA A 168 4.19 -15.14 9.24
N TYR A 169 3.46 -14.18 8.65
CA TYR A 169 3.02 -12.97 9.34
C TYR A 169 2.09 -13.26 10.52
N ARG A 170 1.13 -14.16 10.35
CA ARG A 170 0.17 -14.55 11.40
C ARG A 170 0.83 -15.37 12.51
N GLY A 171 1.83 -16.18 12.16
CA GLY A 171 2.57 -17.02 13.11
C GLY A 171 3.35 -16.21 14.15
N ASP A 172 3.82 -15.00 13.80
CA ASP A 172 4.48 -14.07 14.72
C ASP A 172 4.02 -12.63 14.44
N LEU A 173 2.75 -12.35 14.73
CA LEU A 173 2.14 -11.04 14.47
C LEU A 173 2.91 -9.90 15.14
N LEU A 174 3.34 -10.07 16.39
CA LEU A 174 4.06 -9.03 17.13
C LEU A 174 5.49 -8.81 16.59
N GLY A 175 6.13 -9.86 16.10
CA GLY A 175 7.45 -9.77 15.47
C GLY A 175 7.40 -9.09 14.09
N HIS A 176 6.30 -9.24 13.38
CA HIS A 176 6.17 -8.79 11.98
C HIS A 176 5.35 -7.52 11.77
N ILE A 177 4.72 -6.98 12.82
CA ILE A 177 3.83 -5.81 12.71
C ILE A 177 4.50 -4.57 12.10
N THR A 178 5.83 -4.49 12.15
CA THR A 178 6.61 -3.40 11.53
C THR A 178 7.35 -3.85 10.27
N GLU A 179 7.05 -5.03 9.74
CA GLU A 179 7.79 -5.66 8.64
C GLU A 179 6.97 -5.88 7.38
N VAL A 180 5.72 -5.36 7.34
CA VAL A 180 4.85 -5.50 6.16
C VAL A 180 5.54 -5.02 4.87
N GLY A 181 6.26 -3.90 4.93
CA GLY A 181 7.02 -3.39 3.81
C GLY A 181 8.15 -4.34 3.35
N GLN A 182 8.74 -5.12 4.25
CA GLN A 182 9.76 -6.11 3.90
C GLN A 182 9.16 -7.31 3.16
N PHE A 183 7.98 -7.78 3.58
CA PHE A 183 7.25 -8.83 2.87
C PHE A 183 6.85 -8.38 1.45
N CYS A 184 6.37 -7.15 1.31
CA CYS A 184 6.05 -6.57 0.01
C CYS A 184 7.30 -6.43 -0.86
N ARG A 185 8.42 -5.98 -0.29
CA ARG A 185 9.70 -5.87 -0.98
C ARG A 185 10.19 -7.25 -1.44
N TYR A 186 10.15 -8.25 -0.57
CA TYR A 186 10.49 -9.63 -0.92
C TYR A 186 9.65 -10.14 -2.09
N LEU A 187 8.32 -9.96 -2.02
CA LEU A 187 7.40 -10.38 -3.06
C LEU A 187 7.74 -9.73 -4.41
N LEU A 188 7.96 -8.41 -4.43
CA LEU A 188 8.31 -7.67 -5.64
C LEU A 188 9.68 -8.06 -6.20
N HIS A 189 10.69 -8.25 -5.34
CA HIS A 189 12.01 -8.74 -5.80
C HIS A 189 11.96 -10.15 -6.38
N THR A 190 11.07 -11.00 -5.86
CA THR A 190 10.94 -12.38 -6.34
C THR A 190 10.16 -12.47 -7.65
N THR A 191 9.18 -11.59 -7.84
CA THR A 191 8.21 -11.73 -8.94
C THR A 191 8.41 -10.75 -10.09
N LEU A 192 8.91 -9.53 -9.82
CA LEU A 192 9.13 -8.57 -10.90
C LEU A 192 10.34 -8.97 -11.78
N PRO A 193 10.22 -8.89 -13.10
CA PRO A 193 11.35 -9.09 -14.00
C PRO A 193 12.43 -8.01 -13.84
N ALA A 194 13.65 -8.29 -14.25
CA ALA A 194 14.79 -7.36 -14.13
C ALA A 194 14.54 -6.03 -14.86
N ASP A 195 13.81 -6.06 -15.95
CA ASP A 195 13.46 -4.94 -16.81
C ASP A 195 12.06 -4.33 -16.46
N ALA A 196 11.51 -4.64 -15.28
CA ALA A 196 10.18 -4.19 -14.87
C ALA A 196 9.99 -2.66 -15.00
N HIS A 197 10.99 -1.87 -14.63
CA HIS A 197 10.94 -0.41 -14.75
C HIS A 197 10.71 0.06 -16.19
N ALA A 198 11.33 -0.59 -17.16
CA ALA A 198 11.11 -0.29 -18.57
C ALA A 198 9.72 -0.75 -19.05
N ARG A 199 9.26 -1.93 -18.62
CA ARG A 199 7.92 -2.44 -18.97
C ARG A 199 6.77 -1.56 -18.47
N VAL A 200 6.95 -0.92 -17.33
CA VAL A 200 5.91 -0.07 -16.72
C VAL A 200 5.93 1.38 -17.23
N GLU A 201 6.90 1.77 -18.06
CA GLU A 201 7.00 3.12 -18.59
C GLU A 201 5.75 3.50 -19.38
N GLY A 202 5.17 4.67 -19.07
CA GLY A 202 3.91 5.13 -19.68
C GLY A 202 2.68 4.26 -19.36
N ARG A 203 2.79 3.28 -18.45
CA ARG A 203 1.72 2.33 -18.11
C ARG A 203 1.36 2.31 -16.62
N LEU A 204 2.23 2.79 -15.74
CA LEU A 204 2.03 2.76 -14.28
C LEU A 204 2.09 4.15 -13.67
N TRP A 205 1.15 4.43 -12.77
CA TRP A 205 1.16 5.60 -11.90
C TRP A 205 0.95 5.18 -10.45
N ILE A 206 1.87 5.54 -9.59
CA ILE A 206 1.86 5.22 -8.16
C ILE A 206 1.49 6.47 -7.37
N SER A 207 0.43 6.40 -6.57
CA SER A 207 0.01 7.46 -5.66
C SER A 207 0.86 7.43 -4.40
N ILE A 208 1.59 8.50 -4.13
CA ILE A 208 2.41 8.70 -2.92
C ILE A 208 1.96 10.03 -2.28
N SER A 209 1.77 10.04 -0.96
CA SER A 209 1.49 11.29 -0.24
C SER A 209 2.78 11.88 0.29
N SER A 210 3.05 13.15 -0.02
CA SER A 210 4.10 13.94 0.61
C SER A 210 3.50 14.82 1.70
N LEU A 211 4.17 14.92 2.86
CA LEU A 211 3.70 15.71 3.99
C LEU A 211 4.30 17.13 4.02
N PHE A 212 5.39 17.38 3.31
CA PHE A 212 6.12 18.66 3.36
C PHE A 212 6.25 19.30 1.99
N PRO A 213 6.25 20.65 1.92
CA PRO A 213 5.92 21.61 2.99
C PRO A 213 4.41 21.66 3.30
N VAL A 214 3.58 21.16 2.38
CA VAL A 214 2.12 21.06 2.52
C VAL A 214 1.72 19.66 2.02
N PRO A 215 0.79 18.98 2.70
CA PRO A 215 0.33 17.69 2.24
C PRO A 215 -0.19 17.74 0.80
N HIS A 216 0.40 16.91 -0.08
CA HIS A 216 -0.01 16.83 -1.48
C HIS A 216 0.17 15.41 -2.02
N ASN A 217 -0.54 15.10 -3.09
CA ASN A 217 -0.39 13.85 -3.80
C ASN A 217 0.68 13.97 -4.88
N HIS A 218 1.60 13.04 -4.89
CA HIS A 218 2.56 12.82 -5.97
C HIS A 218 2.21 11.53 -6.71
N MET A 219 1.96 11.66 -8.03
CA MET A 219 1.72 10.50 -8.90
C MET A 219 3.01 10.19 -9.65
N GLN A 220 3.79 9.23 -9.16
CA GLN A 220 5.03 8.81 -9.81
C GLN A 220 4.74 7.84 -10.96
N SER A 221 5.36 8.08 -12.12
CA SER A 221 5.18 7.27 -13.35
C SER A 221 6.49 6.98 -14.08
N ALA A 222 7.60 7.52 -13.62
CA ALA A 222 8.94 7.25 -14.17
C ALA A 222 9.81 6.59 -13.09
N PHE A 223 10.55 5.56 -13.48
CA PHE A 223 11.36 4.75 -12.58
C PHE A 223 12.74 4.49 -13.22
N ALA A 224 13.81 4.90 -12.53
CA ALA A 224 15.18 4.81 -13.06
C ALA A 224 15.70 3.37 -13.10
N SER A 225 15.16 2.49 -12.26
CA SER A 225 15.55 1.08 -12.17
C SER A 225 14.39 0.25 -11.59
N ARG A 226 14.56 -1.08 -11.62
CA ARG A 226 13.66 -1.99 -10.91
C ARG A 226 13.59 -1.70 -9.41
N ASP A 227 14.71 -1.35 -8.79
CA ASP A 227 14.77 -1.05 -7.36
C ASP A 227 14.07 0.28 -7.05
N ASP A 228 14.19 1.30 -7.90
CA ASP A 228 13.45 2.55 -7.79
C ASP A 228 11.94 2.33 -7.91
N LEU A 229 11.49 1.45 -8.82
CA LEU A 229 10.09 1.03 -8.91
C LEU A 229 9.62 0.36 -7.61
N ILE A 230 10.41 -0.56 -7.05
CA ILE A 230 10.09 -1.24 -5.79
C ILE A 230 10.05 -0.21 -4.65
N ASP A 231 11.00 0.70 -4.57
CA ASP A 231 11.05 1.74 -3.54
C ASP A 231 9.83 2.68 -3.62
N ALA A 232 9.39 3.03 -4.83
CA ALA A 232 8.17 3.81 -5.04
C ALA A 232 6.91 3.07 -4.53
N VAL A 233 6.80 1.77 -4.82
CA VAL A 233 5.68 0.94 -4.30
C VAL A 233 5.72 0.87 -2.77
N ILE A 234 6.90 0.72 -2.16
CA ILE A 234 7.05 0.71 -0.70
C ILE A 234 6.73 2.08 -0.10
N ALA A 235 7.14 3.18 -0.73
CA ALA A 235 6.80 4.52 -0.29
C ALA A 235 5.29 4.79 -0.36
N ALA A 236 4.61 4.29 -1.40
CA ALA A 236 3.17 4.43 -1.59
C ALA A 236 2.33 3.72 -0.51
N GLN A 237 2.87 2.74 0.17
CA GLN A 237 2.19 1.98 1.23
C GLN A 237 2.79 2.22 2.61
N TYR A 238 3.58 3.29 2.76
CA TYR A 238 4.25 3.57 4.02
C TYR A 238 3.27 4.12 5.06
N ILE A 239 2.99 3.31 6.08
CA ILE A 239 2.29 3.71 7.29
C ILE A 239 3.29 3.62 8.44
N PRO A 240 3.60 4.77 9.10
CA PRO A 240 4.56 4.79 10.20
C PRO A 240 4.28 3.71 11.23
N THR A 241 5.33 3.01 11.66
CA THR A 241 5.30 1.97 12.68
C THR A 241 4.58 0.66 12.31
N TRP A 242 3.80 0.63 11.24
CA TRP A 242 3.12 -0.60 10.78
C TRP A 242 3.84 -1.24 9.59
N THR A 243 4.12 -0.49 8.54
CA THR A 243 4.76 -1.08 7.35
C THR A 243 6.28 -1.07 7.42
N HIS A 244 6.83 -0.07 8.10
CA HIS A 244 8.27 0.08 8.32
C HIS A 244 8.53 0.99 9.53
N PRO A 245 9.53 0.70 10.39
CA PRO A 245 9.98 1.63 11.43
C PRO A 245 10.72 2.82 10.80
N GLY A 246 10.52 3.99 11.37
CA GLY A 246 11.26 5.19 10.96
C GLY A 246 10.46 6.13 10.06
N VAL A 247 11.16 6.94 9.29
CA VAL A 247 10.60 7.91 8.33
C VAL A 247 10.88 7.41 6.93
N CYS A 248 9.89 7.42 6.09
CA CYS A 248 10.08 7.11 4.67
C CYS A 248 10.48 8.39 3.92
N VAL A 249 11.63 8.33 3.26
CA VAL A 249 12.08 9.39 2.33
C VAL A 249 12.25 8.75 0.96
N HIS A 250 11.52 9.25 -0.04
CA HIS A 250 11.60 8.80 -1.41
C HIS A 250 11.71 10.01 -2.33
N ASN A 251 12.70 10.02 -3.22
CA ASN A 251 13.00 11.14 -4.13
C ASN A 251 13.09 12.51 -3.41
N GLY A 252 13.72 12.53 -2.22
CA GLY A 252 13.87 13.74 -1.40
C GLY A 252 12.59 14.21 -0.69
N MET A 253 11.48 13.49 -0.81
CA MET A 253 10.21 13.80 -0.15
C MET A 253 10.00 12.92 1.08
N VAL A 254 9.51 13.51 2.17
CA VAL A 254 8.98 12.74 3.31
C VAL A 254 7.61 12.21 2.92
N CYS A 255 7.51 10.89 2.82
CA CYS A 255 6.35 10.20 2.27
C CYS A 255 5.53 9.49 3.35
N VAL A 256 4.25 9.37 3.08
CA VAL A 256 3.31 8.45 3.75
C VAL A 256 2.43 7.81 2.69
N ASP A 257 1.61 6.85 3.13
CA ASP A 257 0.68 6.09 2.31
C ASP A 257 -0.09 6.98 1.32
N GLY A 258 -0.11 6.58 0.06
CA GLY A 258 -0.76 7.33 -1.01
C GLY A 258 -2.25 7.50 -0.81
N GLY A 259 -2.87 6.60 -0.06
CA GLY A 259 -4.29 6.66 0.31
C GLY A 259 -4.64 7.89 1.14
N VAL A 260 -3.68 8.50 1.84
CA VAL A 260 -3.90 9.71 2.64
C VAL A 260 -4.36 10.88 1.76
N THR A 261 -3.78 11.06 0.59
CA THR A 261 -4.13 12.18 -0.31
C THR A 261 -4.93 11.76 -1.54
N ASN A 262 -4.77 10.52 -2.03
CA ASN A 262 -5.51 10.00 -3.18
C ASN A 262 -5.58 8.48 -3.15
N ASN A 263 -6.60 7.94 -2.48
CA ASN A 263 -6.74 6.49 -2.29
C ASN A 263 -7.23 5.74 -3.54
N LEU A 264 -7.91 6.40 -4.46
CA LEU A 264 -8.40 5.81 -5.71
C LEU A 264 -7.94 6.64 -6.90
N PRO A 265 -6.66 6.48 -7.33
CA PRO A 265 -5.99 7.40 -8.26
C PRO A 265 -6.41 7.17 -9.72
N ALA A 266 -7.66 7.48 -10.06
CA ALA A 266 -8.17 7.35 -11.42
C ALA A 266 -7.39 8.24 -12.40
N LEU A 267 -7.00 7.68 -13.54
CA LEU A 267 -6.18 8.36 -14.57
C LEU A 267 -7.05 9.13 -15.58
N SER A 268 -8.30 8.69 -15.77
CA SER A 268 -9.27 9.31 -16.67
C SER A 268 -10.69 9.15 -16.12
N SER A 269 -11.67 9.81 -16.73
CA SER A 269 -13.09 9.69 -16.37
C SER A 269 -13.65 8.29 -16.68
N THR A 270 -12.99 7.56 -17.57
CA THR A 270 -13.39 6.21 -18.04
C THR A 270 -12.59 5.09 -17.37
N SER A 271 -11.68 5.40 -16.45
CA SER A 271 -10.94 4.38 -15.67
C SER A 271 -11.89 3.39 -14.99
N LEU A 272 -11.54 2.10 -15.02
CA LEU A 272 -12.14 1.13 -14.12
C LEU A 272 -11.60 1.39 -12.72
N LYS A 273 -12.45 1.81 -11.80
CA LYS A 273 -12.11 2.11 -10.42
C LYS A 273 -12.48 0.94 -9.52
N ILE A 274 -11.49 0.35 -8.86
CA ILE A 274 -11.64 -0.83 -8.01
C ILE A 274 -11.50 -0.41 -6.55
N GLY A 275 -12.60 -0.55 -5.78
CA GLY A 275 -12.68 -0.32 -4.35
C GLY A 275 -12.70 -1.63 -3.56
N LEU A 276 -12.73 -1.52 -2.22
CA LEU A 276 -12.80 -2.66 -1.30
C LEU A 276 -14.03 -2.64 -0.39
N ASP A 277 -14.72 -1.54 -0.31
CA ASP A 277 -15.96 -1.36 0.45
C ASP A 277 -16.88 -0.37 -0.28
N THR A 278 -18.20 -0.58 -0.20
CA THR A 278 -19.20 0.36 -0.69
C THR A 278 -19.34 1.60 0.21
N ASP A 279 -18.98 1.45 1.47
CA ASP A 279 -19.17 2.47 2.52
C ASP A 279 -17.87 3.25 2.80
N ASP A 280 -16.79 2.97 2.07
CA ASP A 280 -15.54 3.68 2.22
C ASP A 280 -15.61 5.02 1.47
N ILE A 281 -15.54 6.12 2.24
CA ILE A 281 -15.54 7.49 1.70
C ILE A 281 -14.41 7.70 0.69
N ALA A 282 -13.29 7.00 0.84
CA ALA A 282 -12.12 7.12 -0.03
C ALA A 282 -12.29 6.38 -1.38
N SER A 283 -13.29 5.49 -1.51
CA SER A 283 -13.57 4.72 -2.73
C SER A 283 -15.07 4.70 -3.09
N TRP A 284 -15.82 5.67 -2.61
CA TRP A 284 -17.28 5.77 -2.78
C TRP A 284 -17.77 5.78 -4.24
N ASP A 285 -16.92 6.15 -5.19
CA ASP A 285 -17.22 6.18 -6.62
C ASP A 285 -16.58 5.01 -7.40
N ALA A 286 -16.19 3.93 -6.71
CA ALA A 286 -15.66 2.73 -7.35
C ALA A 286 -16.71 2.06 -8.26
N ASP A 287 -16.25 1.57 -9.40
CA ASP A 287 -17.06 0.85 -10.38
C ASP A 287 -17.21 -0.63 -10.03
N LEU A 288 -16.22 -1.15 -9.33
CA LEU A 288 -16.11 -2.54 -8.93
C LEU A 288 -15.71 -2.62 -7.47
N VAL A 289 -16.55 -3.25 -6.67
CA VAL A 289 -16.35 -3.56 -5.26
C VAL A 289 -16.64 -5.03 -5.01
N PRO A 290 -16.12 -5.64 -3.93
CA PRO A 290 -16.38 -7.03 -3.63
C PRO A 290 -17.87 -7.31 -3.51
N SER A 291 -18.36 -8.32 -4.26
CA SER A 291 -19.73 -8.80 -4.16
C SER A 291 -20.00 -9.53 -2.84
N GLU A 292 -18.95 -10.01 -2.17
CA GLU A 292 -18.99 -10.55 -0.82
C GLU A 292 -18.24 -9.61 0.13
N PRO A 293 -18.81 -9.26 1.31
CA PRO A 293 -18.14 -8.36 2.25
C PRO A 293 -16.79 -8.92 2.70
N LEU A 294 -15.74 -8.09 2.62
CA LEU A 294 -14.43 -8.42 3.13
C LEU A 294 -14.31 -7.94 4.58
N SER A 295 -13.76 -8.77 5.46
CA SER A 295 -13.55 -8.38 6.86
C SER A 295 -12.59 -7.19 6.96
N ARG A 296 -12.98 -6.13 7.66
CA ARG A 296 -12.14 -4.94 7.88
C ARG A 296 -10.92 -5.24 8.74
N VAL A 297 -10.95 -6.30 9.56
CA VAL A 297 -9.79 -6.78 10.31
C VAL A 297 -8.66 -7.19 9.35
N ASN A 298 -9.02 -7.69 8.17
CA ASN A 298 -8.05 -8.05 7.14
C ASN A 298 -7.39 -6.84 6.44
N THR A 299 -7.67 -5.61 6.86
CA THR A 299 -6.82 -4.47 6.50
C THR A 299 -5.44 -4.59 7.17
N PHE A 300 -5.40 -5.00 8.43
CA PHE A 300 -4.20 -5.00 9.26
C PHE A 300 -3.61 -6.40 9.52
N ILE A 301 -4.45 -7.44 9.48
CA ILE A 301 -4.06 -8.82 9.75
C ILE A 301 -4.44 -9.66 8.53
N PRO A 302 -3.49 -10.38 7.92
CA PRO A 302 -3.81 -11.24 6.79
C PRO A 302 -4.82 -12.31 7.19
N ALA A 303 -5.75 -12.60 6.30
CA ALA A 303 -6.69 -13.69 6.47
C ALA A 303 -5.97 -15.06 6.44
N ASP A 304 -6.64 -16.10 6.92
CA ASP A 304 -6.20 -17.47 6.69
C ASP A 304 -6.28 -17.83 5.19
N GLU A 305 -5.64 -18.92 4.81
CA GLU A 305 -5.52 -19.35 3.42
C GLU A 305 -6.88 -19.48 2.73
N ARG A 306 -7.87 -20.06 3.42
CA ARG A 306 -9.23 -20.23 2.87
C ARG A 306 -9.89 -18.88 2.56
N ASN A 307 -9.77 -17.92 3.46
CA ASN A 307 -10.34 -16.59 3.27
C ASN A 307 -9.55 -15.77 2.24
N LEU A 308 -8.21 -15.94 2.18
CA LEU A 308 -7.39 -15.36 1.10
C LEU A 308 -7.85 -15.87 -0.27
N GLN A 309 -8.05 -17.19 -0.40
CA GLN A 309 -8.54 -17.79 -1.63
C GLN A 309 -9.95 -17.30 -2.00
N ARG A 310 -10.85 -17.13 -1.01
CA ARG A 310 -12.17 -16.53 -1.24
C ARG A 310 -12.07 -15.10 -1.78
N MET A 311 -11.20 -14.26 -1.21
CA MET A 311 -10.98 -12.90 -1.70
C MET A 311 -10.51 -12.89 -3.16
N LEU A 312 -9.55 -13.75 -3.50
CA LEU A 312 -9.04 -13.89 -4.85
C LEU A 312 -10.13 -14.32 -5.83
N LEU A 313 -10.88 -15.37 -5.50
CA LEU A 313 -11.96 -15.89 -6.35
C LEU A 313 -13.10 -14.89 -6.51
N CYS A 314 -13.48 -14.19 -5.43
CA CYS A 314 -14.47 -13.12 -5.47
C CYS A 314 -14.04 -12.04 -6.49
N GLY A 315 -12.79 -11.57 -6.43
CA GLY A 315 -12.27 -10.59 -7.39
C GLY A 315 -12.30 -11.09 -8.84
N LYS A 316 -11.91 -12.35 -9.06
CA LYS A 316 -11.95 -12.99 -10.38
C LYS A 316 -13.36 -13.01 -10.98
N ASP A 317 -14.33 -13.42 -10.19
CA ASP A 317 -15.71 -13.53 -10.64
C ASP A 317 -16.38 -12.16 -10.81
N ASP A 318 -16.05 -11.20 -9.95
CA ASP A 318 -16.54 -9.83 -10.07
C ASP A 318 -16.01 -9.16 -11.34
N ALA A 319 -14.74 -9.34 -11.68
CA ALA A 319 -14.16 -8.84 -12.93
C ALA A 319 -14.89 -9.41 -14.16
N ARG A 320 -15.13 -10.73 -14.17
CA ARG A 320 -15.85 -11.40 -15.25
C ARG A 320 -17.29 -10.90 -15.38
N ARG A 321 -17.99 -10.66 -14.26
CA ARG A 321 -19.34 -10.08 -14.25
C ARG A 321 -19.33 -8.65 -14.77
N TRP A 322 -18.37 -7.83 -14.30
CA TRP A 322 -18.24 -6.44 -14.71
C TRP A 322 -17.98 -6.31 -16.21
N LEU A 323 -17.12 -7.15 -16.80
CA LEU A 323 -16.85 -7.15 -18.26
C LEU A 323 -18.11 -7.39 -19.11
N ARG A 324 -19.15 -8.04 -18.56
CA ARG A 324 -20.44 -8.23 -19.24
C ARG A 324 -21.33 -6.98 -19.22
N THR A 325 -21.02 -5.99 -18.42
CA THR A 325 -21.75 -4.70 -18.40
C THR A 325 -21.44 -3.84 -19.62
N LYS A 326 -22.24 -2.78 -19.84
CA LYS A 326 -21.99 -1.83 -20.94
C LYS A 326 -20.61 -1.16 -20.80
N ARG A 327 -20.23 -0.75 -19.55
CA ARG A 327 -18.92 -0.14 -19.26
C ARG A 327 -17.79 -1.13 -19.44
N GLY A 328 -17.96 -2.36 -18.99
CA GLY A 328 -16.96 -3.42 -19.13
C GLY A 328 -16.68 -3.77 -20.59
N ARG A 329 -17.71 -3.87 -21.43
CA ARG A 329 -17.55 -4.08 -22.89
C ARG A 329 -16.85 -2.90 -23.57
N ALA A 330 -17.14 -1.67 -23.15
CA ALA A 330 -16.44 -0.49 -23.68
C ALA A 330 -14.96 -0.47 -23.26
N PHE A 331 -14.65 -0.87 -22.02
CA PHE A 331 -13.29 -1.04 -21.54
C PHE A 331 -12.53 -2.11 -22.34
N ALA A 332 -13.15 -3.29 -22.55
CA ALA A 332 -12.54 -4.39 -23.30
C ALA A 332 -12.20 -3.98 -24.75
N ARG A 333 -13.08 -3.21 -25.41
CA ARG A 333 -12.78 -2.66 -26.73
C ARG A 333 -11.57 -1.74 -26.71
N ARG A 334 -11.52 -0.75 -25.80
CA ARG A 334 -10.37 0.15 -25.67
C ARG A 334 -9.06 -0.58 -25.40
N ALA A 335 -9.10 -1.65 -24.59
CA ALA A 335 -7.93 -2.49 -24.33
C ALA A 335 -7.46 -3.24 -25.60
N ALA A 336 -8.36 -3.63 -26.48
CA ALA A 336 -8.03 -4.32 -27.71
C ALA A 336 -7.58 -3.36 -28.84
N GLU A 337 -8.16 -2.16 -28.95
CA GLU A 337 -7.96 -1.23 -30.07
C GLU A 337 -6.61 -0.49 -30.02
N ASN A 338 -6.04 -0.26 -28.84
CA ASN A 338 -4.77 0.48 -28.72
C ASN A 338 -3.52 -0.37 -29.07
N GLY A 339 -3.67 -1.62 -29.48
CA GLY A 339 -2.56 -2.48 -29.95
C GLY A 339 -2.16 -2.28 -31.43
N GLY A 340 -2.86 -1.43 -32.17
CA GLY A 340 -2.65 -1.26 -33.59
C GLY A 340 -2.09 0.10 -34.07
N ALA A 341 -1.63 0.96 -33.16
CA ALA A 341 -1.23 2.33 -33.52
C ALA A 341 0.30 2.55 -33.65
N ASP A 342 1.11 1.52 -33.45
CA ASP A 342 2.59 1.59 -33.53
C ASP A 342 3.17 0.61 -34.59
N GLU A 343 2.48 0.38 -35.73
CA GLU A 343 3.08 -0.23 -36.94
C GLU A 343 3.33 0.81 -38.03
#